data_8a1896e2718b19dd4d4261d0a9598a2b
#
_entry.id   8a1896e2718b19dd4d4261d0a9598a2b
#
_cell.length_a   1.000
_cell.length_b   1.000
_cell.length_c   1.000
_cell.angle_alpha   90.00
_cell.angle_beta   90.00
_cell.angle_gamma   90.00
#
_symmetry.space_group_name_H-M   'P 1'
#
loop_
_entity.id
_entity.type
_entity.pdbx_description
1 polymer ?
#
loop_
_entity_poly.entity_id
_entity_poly.type
_entity_poly.pdbx_seq_one_letter_code
_entity_poly.pdbx_strand_id
1 'polypeptide(L)'
;IKQETSGTVTVEGSRYKLMYLGAEQLFDGEKTYTVVPENEEITISSPEEGEDFGINPSKLLNFYKEGYDYQWDIKQNVLGRTIQFVKLIPSDENKEVSYLLLGIDVLKKSIYRLIEIGANGTRTTLTLSNQLTNISLATDYFKFDASSYPNYYINN
;
A
#
# COMPACT_ATOMS: atom_id res chain seq x y z
N ILE A 1 -12.00 9.68 -16.54
CA ILE A 1 -12.87 9.52 -15.35
C ILE A 1 -11.95 9.41 -14.14
N LYS A 2 -12.12 10.31 -13.15
CA LYS A 2 -11.39 10.25 -11.88
C LYS A 2 -12.19 9.35 -10.92
N GLN A 3 -11.56 8.31 -10.41
CA GLN A 3 -12.12 7.49 -9.33
C GLN A 3 -11.31 7.76 -8.06
N GLU A 4 -11.99 7.98 -6.95
CA GLU A 4 -11.38 8.15 -5.64
C GLU A 4 -11.92 7.10 -4.68
N THR A 5 -11.03 6.53 -3.90
CA THR A 5 -11.36 5.58 -2.86
C THR A 5 -10.41 5.77 -1.69
N SER A 6 -10.75 5.24 -0.54
CA SER A 6 -9.94 5.33 0.66
C SER A 6 -9.93 4.02 1.43
N GLY A 7 -8.93 3.86 2.26
CA GLY A 7 -8.77 2.71 3.11
C GLY A 7 -7.87 3.02 4.29
N THR A 8 -7.62 2.04 5.11
CA THR A 8 -6.69 2.13 6.24
C THR A 8 -5.70 0.98 6.18
N VAL A 9 -4.47 1.25 6.57
CA VAL A 9 -3.43 0.23 6.61
C VAL A 9 -2.63 0.34 7.91
N THR A 10 -2.33 -0.81 8.50
CA THR A 10 -1.39 -0.96 9.60
C THR A 10 -0.26 -1.86 9.14
N VAL A 11 0.99 -1.45 9.38
CA VAL A 11 2.18 -2.19 8.94
C VAL A 11 3.14 -2.35 10.11
N GLU A 12 3.68 -3.55 10.28
CA GLU A 12 4.78 -3.85 11.20
C GLU A 12 5.73 -4.86 10.54
N GLY A 13 6.92 -4.40 10.17
CA GLY A 13 7.86 -5.21 9.38
C GLY A 13 7.27 -5.59 8.03
N SER A 14 7.16 -6.90 7.76
CA SER A 14 6.50 -7.42 6.55
C SER A 14 5.00 -7.63 6.73
N ARG A 15 4.49 -7.66 7.97
CA ARG A 15 3.08 -7.90 8.27
C ARG A 15 2.25 -6.65 8.02
N TYR A 16 1.03 -6.85 7.54
CA TYR A 16 0.11 -5.74 7.36
C TYR A 16 -1.35 -6.16 7.49
N LYS A 17 -2.19 -5.19 7.81
CA LYS A 17 -3.64 -5.28 7.72
C LYS A 17 -4.15 -4.08 6.93
N LEU A 18 -4.83 -4.35 5.83
CA LEU A 18 -5.38 -3.37 4.91
C LEU A 18 -6.91 -3.50 4.89
N MET A 19 -7.60 -2.38 5.13
CA MET A 19 -9.04 -2.27 4.92
C MET A 19 -9.27 -1.40 3.68
N TYR A 20 -9.87 -1.95 2.64
CA TYR A 20 -10.03 -1.29 1.36
C TYR A 20 -11.26 -1.81 0.61
N LEU A 21 -12.09 -0.91 0.09
CA LEU A 21 -13.30 -1.26 -0.68
C LEU A 21 -14.23 -2.27 0.00
N GLY A 22 -14.36 -2.19 1.32
CA GLY A 22 -15.21 -3.11 2.09
C GLY A 22 -14.61 -4.50 2.33
N ALA A 23 -13.40 -4.75 1.84
CA ALA A 23 -12.65 -5.97 2.12
C ALA A 23 -11.52 -5.71 3.13
N GLU A 24 -11.12 -6.75 3.85
CA GLU A 24 -9.93 -6.77 4.70
C GLU A 24 -8.89 -7.71 4.10
N GLN A 25 -7.65 -7.25 4.01
CA GLN A 25 -6.52 -8.11 3.67
C GLN A 25 -5.52 -8.10 4.83
N LEU A 26 -5.19 -9.27 5.31
CA LEU A 26 -4.25 -9.50 6.41
C LEU A 26 -3.10 -10.37 5.91
N PHE A 27 -1.87 -9.90 6.08
CA PHE A 27 -0.66 -10.71 5.92
C PHE A 27 -0.01 -10.93 7.28
N ASP A 28 0.08 -12.19 7.71
CA ASP A 28 0.60 -12.58 9.03
C ASP A 28 2.11 -12.80 9.06
N GLY A 29 2.77 -12.70 7.89
CA GLY A 29 4.19 -13.00 7.67
C GLY A 29 4.43 -14.29 6.88
N GLU A 30 3.40 -15.12 6.72
CA GLU A 30 3.45 -16.38 5.97
C GLU A 30 2.36 -16.48 4.91
N LYS A 31 1.13 -16.08 5.27
CA LYS A 31 -0.04 -16.18 4.40
C LYS A 31 -0.80 -14.87 4.33
N THR A 32 -1.48 -14.68 3.23
CA THR A 32 -2.43 -13.58 3.03
C THR A 32 -3.84 -14.11 3.15
N TYR A 33 -4.64 -13.44 3.97
CA TYR A 33 -6.06 -13.71 4.20
C TYR A 33 -6.86 -12.53 3.67
N THR A 34 -7.68 -12.76 2.66
CA THR A 34 -8.56 -11.75 2.10
C THR A 34 -10.00 -12.07 2.50
N VAL A 35 -10.59 -11.21 3.30
CA VAL A 35 -11.97 -11.33 3.78
C VAL A 35 -12.86 -10.39 3.02
N VAL A 36 -13.89 -10.91 2.35
CA VAL A 36 -14.90 -10.15 1.61
C VAL A 36 -16.25 -10.36 2.28
N PRO A 37 -16.63 -9.48 3.22
CA PRO A 37 -17.86 -9.66 4.00
C PRO A 37 -19.14 -9.69 3.18
N GLU A 38 -19.19 -8.94 2.09
CA GLU A 38 -20.34 -8.91 1.19
C GLU A 38 -20.66 -10.29 0.57
N ASN A 39 -19.61 -11.09 0.34
CA ASN A 39 -19.74 -12.42 -0.22
C ASN A 39 -19.68 -13.53 0.85
N GLU A 40 -19.45 -13.18 2.11
CA GLU A 40 -19.16 -14.14 3.19
C GLU A 40 -18.03 -15.12 2.79
N GLU A 41 -16.97 -14.58 2.17
CA GLU A 41 -15.88 -15.35 1.60
C GLU A 41 -14.54 -14.93 2.19
N ILE A 42 -13.67 -15.92 2.40
CA ILE A 42 -12.28 -15.74 2.81
C ILE A 42 -11.39 -16.50 1.83
N THR A 43 -10.44 -15.82 1.23
CA THR A 43 -9.40 -16.43 0.40
C THR A 43 -8.09 -16.43 1.17
N ILE A 44 -7.45 -17.61 1.25
CA ILE A 44 -6.13 -17.79 1.85
C ILE A 44 -5.16 -18.06 0.71
N SER A 45 -4.14 -17.24 0.57
CA SER A 45 -3.16 -17.34 -0.52
C SER A 45 -1.72 -17.24 0.00
N SER A 46 -0.79 -17.73 -0.81
CA SER A 46 0.63 -17.47 -0.58
C SER A 46 0.99 -15.99 -0.86
N PRO A 47 2.13 -15.50 -0.34
CA PRO A 47 2.54 -14.11 -0.58
C PRO A 47 2.68 -13.74 -2.06
N GLU A 48 2.99 -14.72 -2.91
CA GLU A 48 3.18 -14.53 -4.35
C GLU A 48 1.85 -14.40 -5.11
N GLU A 49 0.77 -14.95 -4.54
CA GLU A 49 -0.58 -14.96 -5.13
C GLU A 49 -1.49 -13.86 -4.58
N GLY A 50 -1.12 -13.26 -3.45
CA GLY A 50 -1.98 -12.36 -2.68
C GLY A 50 -1.93 -10.87 -3.07
N GLU A 51 -1.43 -10.52 -4.26
CA GLU A 51 -1.39 -9.14 -4.73
C GLU A 51 -2.71 -8.68 -5.40
N ASP A 52 -3.86 -9.16 -4.92
CA ASP A 52 -5.18 -8.88 -5.49
C ASP A 52 -5.54 -7.39 -5.54
N PHE A 53 -4.93 -6.57 -4.70
CA PHE A 53 -5.14 -5.11 -4.69
C PHE A 53 -4.04 -4.31 -5.41
N GLY A 54 -3.09 -4.96 -6.07
CA GLY A 54 -2.03 -4.34 -6.87
C GLY A 54 -0.99 -3.56 -6.06
N ILE A 55 -1.17 -3.39 -4.76
CA ILE A 55 -0.26 -2.68 -3.86
C ILE A 55 0.00 -3.54 -2.65
N ASN A 56 1.26 -3.96 -2.46
CA ASN A 56 1.66 -4.59 -1.20
C ASN A 56 2.03 -3.49 -0.19
N PRO A 57 1.23 -3.28 0.88
CA PRO A 57 1.44 -2.20 1.83
C PRO A 57 2.79 -2.25 2.54
N SER A 58 3.34 -3.43 2.78
CA SER A 58 4.65 -3.55 3.43
C SER A 58 5.79 -3.12 2.50
N LYS A 59 5.63 -3.30 1.20
CA LYS A 59 6.60 -2.83 0.21
C LYS A 59 6.50 -1.32 -0.03
N LEU A 60 5.32 -0.73 0.18
CA LEU A 60 5.07 0.70 -0.07
C LEU A 60 6.06 1.63 0.64
N LEU A 61 6.52 1.26 1.81
CA LEU A 61 7.47 2.05 2.61
C LEU A 61 8.93 1.83 2.22
N ASN A 62 9.23 0.86 1.38
CA ASN A 62 10.60 0.45 1.06
C ASN A 62 10.87 0.25 -0.44
N PHE A 63 9.86 0.22 -1.30
CA PHE A 63 9.99 -0.12 -2.72
C PHE A 63 10.99 0.75 -3.46
N TYR A 64 11.11 2.01 -3.06
CA TYR A 64 11.96 3.01 -3.70
C TYR A 64 13.46 2.80 -3.46
N LYS A 65 13.86 1.90 -2.56
CA LYS A 65 15.28 1.72 -2.19
C LYS A 65 16.10 1.05 -3.27
N GLU A 66 15.47 0.25 -4.11
CA GLU A 66 16.12 -0.52 -5.17
C GLU A 66 15.30 -0.47 -6.45
N GLY A 67 15.97 -0.61 -7.59
CA GLY A 67 15.32 -0.71 -8.90
C GLY A 67 14.92 0.60 -9.56
N TYR A 68 15.39 1.74 -9.05
CA TYR A 68 15.09 3.05 -9.62
C TYR A 68 16.30 3.95 -9.70
N ASP A 69 16.36 4.76 -10.76
CA ASP A 69 17.17 5.96 -10.83
C ASP A 69 16.40 7.15 -10.28
N TYR A 70 17.09 8.07 -9.60
CA TYR A 70 16.48 9.18 -8.86
C TYR A 70 16.78 10.50 -9.53
N GLN A 71 15.77 11.34 -9.66
CA GLN A 71 15.89 12.73 -10.06
C GLN A 71 15.13 13.64 -9.10
N TRP A 72 15.74 14.75 -8.70
CA TRP A 72 15.02 15.78 -7.98
C TRP A 72 13.92 16.36 -8.88
N ASP A 73 12.75 16.53 -8.28
CA ASP A 73 11.62 17.19 -8.91
C ASP A 73 11.17 18.39 -8.07
N ILE A 74 9.99 18.90 -8.30
CA ILE A 74 9.50 20.12 -7.66
C ILE A 74 9.41 20.00 -6.13
N LYS A 75 9.60 21.14 -5.48
CA LYS A 75 9.24 21.33 -4.09
C LYS A 75 7.95 22.14 -4.05
N GLN A 76 6.96 21.66 -3.34
CA GLN A 76 5.61 22.23 -3.34
C GLN A 76 5.10 22.41 -1.92
N ASN A 77 4.38 23.54 -1.68
CA ASN A 77 3.61 23.69 -0.45
C ASN A 77 2.23 23.06 -0.64
N VAL A 78 1.89 22.11 0.21
CA VAL A 78 0.58 21.43 0.20
C VAL A 78 -0.03 21.53 1.58
N LEU A 79 -1.07 22.35 1.71
CA LEU A 79 -1.78 22.56 2.98
C LEU A 79 -0.83 22.94 4.14
N GLY A 80 0.11 23.86 3.88
CA GLY A 80 1.09 24.32 4.86
C GLY A 80 2.28 23.38 5.09
N ARG A 81 2.38 22.27 4.34
CA ARG A 81 3.51 21.33 4.39
C ARG A 81 4.43 21.54 3.20
N THR A 82 5.72 21.48 3.44
CA THR A 82 6.72 21.45 2.37
C THR A 82 6.93 20.02 1.90
N ILE A 83 6.48 19.73 0.69
CA ILE A 83 6.62 18.42 0.06
C ILE A 83 7.69 18.50 -1.02
N GLN A 84 8.74 17.72 -0.87
CA GLN A 84 9.76 17.51 -1.90
C GLN A 84 9.39 16.29 -2.72
N PHE A 85 9.23 16.47 -4.02
CA PHE A 85 9.05 15.36 -4.94
C PHE A 85 10.40 14.85 -5.46
N VAL A 86 10.49 13.54 -5.58
CA VAL A 86 11.59 12.83 -6.21
C VAL A 86 11.00 11.97 -7.32
N LYS A 87 11.52 12.13 -8.52
CA LYS A 87 11.14 11.28 -9.65
C LYS A 87 11.95 10.00 -9.61
N LEU A 88 11.25 8.87 -9.64
CA LEU A 88 11.81 7.53 -9.66
C LEU A 88 11.60 6.96 -11.05
N ILE A 89 12.69 6.64 -11.74
CA ILE A 89 12.65 6.05 -13.08
C ILE A 89 13.05 4.58 -12.92
N PRO A 90 12.21 3.61 -13.32
CA PRO A 90 12.56 2.20 -13.23
C PRO A 90 13.88 1.92 -13.96
N SER A 91 14.82 1.25 -13.30
CA SER A 91 16.12 0.85 -13.89
C SER A 91 15.95 -0.29 -14.89
N ASP A 92 14.95 -1.14 -14.70
CA ASP A 92 14.56 -2.16 -15.64
C ASP A 92 13.62 -1.58 -16.71
N GLU A 93 13.60 -2.17 -17.89
CA GLU A 93 12.64 -1.83 -18.95
C GLU A 93 11.22 -2.31 -18.55
N ASN A 94 10.68 -1.78 -17.46
CA ASN A 94 9.30 -1.98 -17.11
C ASN A 94 8.42 -1.19 -18.08
N LYS A 95 7.76 -1.92 -18.97
CA LYS A 95 6.91 -1.32 -20.01
C LYS A 95 5.57 -0.81 -19.48
N GLU A 96 5.23 -1.11 -18.23
CA GLU A 96 3.95 -0.73 -17.63
C GLU A 96 3.99 0.61 -16.91
N VAL A 97 5.13 0.93 -16.29
CA VAL A 97 5.34 2.17 -15.54
C VAL A 97 6.40 3.03 -16.21
N SER A 98 6.04 4.26 -16.56
CA SER A 98 7.00 5.23 -17.11
C SER A 98 7.89 5.81 -16.01
N TYR A 99 7.29 6.26 -14.93
CA TYR A 99 7.99 6.78 -13.74
C TYR A 99 7.02 6.95 -12.57
N LEU A 100 7.59 7.14 -11.39
CA LEU A 100 6.85 7.50 -10.19
C LEU A 100 7.33 8.85 -9.66
N LEU A 101 6.44 9.57 -8.98
CA LEU A 101 6.76 10.77 -8.22
C LEU A 101 6.51 10.48 -6.75
N LEU A 102 7.57 10.45 -5.96
CA LEU A 102 7.51 10.24 -4.52
C LEU A 102 7.55 11.58 -3.80
N GLY A 103 6.44 11.97 -3.19
CA GLY A 103 6.33 13.18 -2.39
C GLY A 103 6.66 12.91 -0.92
N ILE A 104 7.68 13.61 -0.42
CA ILE A 104 8.18 13.46 0.94
C ILE A 104 7.87 14.74 1.73
N ASP A 105 7.20 14.60 2.87
CA ASP A 105 7.07 15.67 3.84
C ASP A 105 8.44 15.93 4.48
N VAL A 106 9.01 17.09 4.18
CA VAL A 106 10.39 17.42 4.57
C VAL A 106 10.55 17.54 6.08
N LEU A 107 9.53 18.03 6.78
CA LEU A 107 9.57 18.18 8.24
C LEU A 107 9.33 16.88 8.96
N LYS A 108 8.35 16.10 8.50
CA LYS A 108 8.01 14.81 9.11
C LYS A 108 8.95 13.68 8.69
N LYS A 109 9.72 13.87 7.62
CA LYS A 109 10.59 12.86 7.02
C LYS A 109 9.84 11.57 6.70
N SER A 110 8.63 11.72 6.16
CA SER A 110 7.73 10.61 5.84
C SER A 110 7.16 10.75 4.44
N ILE A 111 6.79 9.63 3.85
CA ILE A 111 6.10 9.62 2.56
C ILE A 111 4.73 10.27 2.75
N TYR A 112 4.43 11.25 1.91
CA TYR A 112 3.13 11.91 1.87
C TYR A 112 2.29 11.42 0.69
N ARG A 113 2.91 11.29 -0.49
CA ARG A 113 2.20 10.96 -1.73
C ARG A 113 3.07 10.16 -2.67
N LEU A 114 2.46 9.19 -3.33
CA LEU A 114 3.04 8.48 -4.46
C LEU A 114 2.15 8.69 -5.67
N ILE A 115 2.75 9.09 -6.79
CA ILE A 115 2.06 9.22 -8.08
C ILE A 115 2.76 8.30 -9.06
N GLU A 116 2.02 7.36 -9.62
CA GLU A 116 2.48 6.48 -10.69
C GLU A 116 1.96 6.99 -12.03
N ILE A 117 2.86 7.09 -12.99
CA ILE A 117 2.55 7.40 -14.38
C ILE A 117 2.79 6.14 -15.21
N GLY A 118 1.71 5.54 -15.68
CA GLY A 118 1.76 4.38 -16.55
C GLY A 118 2.24 4.72 -17.95
N ALA A 119 2.77 3.73 -18.68
CA ALA A 119 3.22 3.89 -20.06
C ALA A 119 2.06 4.27 -21.01
N ASN A 120 0.84 3.92 -20.65
CA ASN A 120 -0.38 4.29 -21.38
C ASN A 120 -0.93 5.67 -21.01
N GLY A 121 -0.21 6.44 -20.17
CA GLY A 121 -0.61 7.76 -19.69
C GLY A 121 -1.59 7.74 -18.51
N THR A 122 -1.91 6.57 -17.94
CA THR A 122 -2.71 6.50 -16.72
C THR A 122 -1.98 7.15 -15.56
N ARG A 123 -2.72 7.74 -14.64
CA ARG A 123 -2.18 8.34 -13.42
C ARG A 123 -2.90 7.76 -12.20
N THR A 124 -2.14 7.08 -11.37
CA THR A 124 -2.58 6.59 -10.07
C THR A 124 -1.95 7.42 -8.97
N THR A 125 -2.75 7.92 -8.05
CA THR A 125 -2.26 8.73 -6.93
C THR A 125 -2.67 8.09 -5.62
N LEU A 126 -1.68 7.81 -4.78
CA LEU A 126 -1.88 7.38 -3.40
C LEU A 126 -1.42 8.51 -2.46
N THR A 127 -2.30 8.94 -1.57
CA THR A 127 -1.97 9.93 -0.55
C THR A 127 -2.09 9.28 0.82
N LEU A 128 -1.02 9.37 1.62
CA LEU A 128 -0.99 8.90 3.00
C LEU A 128 -1.38 10.03 3.94
N SER A 129 -2.48 9.87 4.63
CA SER A 129 -2.99 10.84 5.62
C SER A 129 -3.09 10.20 6.99
N ASN A 130 -3.16 11.02 8.04
CA ASN A 130 -3.36 10.56 9.43
C ASN A 130 -2.36 9.48 9.87
N GLN A 131 -1.10 9.62 9.46
CA GLN A 131 -0.06 8.65 9.79
C GLN A 131 0.27 8.69 11.27
N LEU A 132 0.23 7.52 11.90
CA LEU A 132 0.69 7.27 13.26
C LEU A 132 1.88 6.33 13.20
N THR A 133 2.95 6.64 13.92
CA THR A 133 4.16 5.82 13.98
C THR A 133 4.42 5.37 15.40
N ASN A 134 5.11 4.25 15.56
CA ASN A 134 5.50 3.69 16.85
C ASN A 134 4.30 3.46 17.80
N ILE A 135 3.15 3.09 17.24
CA ILE A 135 1.97 2.70 18.01
C ILE A 135 2.18 1.30 18.59
N SER A 136 1.65 1.08 19.79
CA SER A 136 1.65 -0.25 20.39
C SER A 136 0.50 -1.07 19.81
N LEU A 137 0.80 -2.26 19.31
CA LEU A 137 -0.19 -3.21 18.79
C LEU A 137 -0.27 -4.43 19.71
N ALA A 138 -1.46 -5.04 19.78
CA ALA A 138 -1.63 -6.32 20.46
C ALA A 138 -0.77 -7.41 19.77
N THR A 139 -0.30 -8.39 20.53
CA THR A 139 0.57 -9.47 20.00
C THR A 139 -0.08 -10.31 18.91
N ASP A 140 -1.40 -10.39 18.92
CA ASP A 140 -2.25 -11.12 17.98
C ASP A 140 -2.88 -10.24 16.89
N TYR A 141 -2.47 -8.97 16.80
CA TYR A 141 -3.08 -8.01 15.87
C TYR A 141 -3.04 -8.47 14.41
N PHE A 142 -1.97 -9.17 14.00
CA PHE A 142 -1.80 -9.72 12.66
C PHE A 142 -2.09 -11.23 12.60
N LYS A 143 -2.85 -11.76 13.55
CA LYS A 143 -3.25 -13.17 13.56
C LYS A 143 -4.65 -13.31 12.97
N PHE A 144 -4.77 -14.20 11.99
CA PHE A 144 -6.09 -14.58 11.46
C PHE A 144 -6.77 -15.57 12.41
N ASP A 145 -8.04 -15.31 12.71
CA ASP A 145 -8.88 -16.18 13.54
C ASP A 145 -10.13 -16.60 12.76
N ALA A 146 -10.11 -17.83 12.23
CA ALA A 146 -11.23 -18.39 11.49
C ALA A 146 -12.51 -18.51 12.33
N SER A 147 -12.42 -18.60 13.67
CA SER A 147 -13.58 -18.72 14.54
C SER A 147 -14.43 -17.43 14.56
N SER A 148 -13.85 -16.31 14.18
CA SER A 148 -14.56 -15.04 14.01
C SER A 148 -15.50 -15.01 12.80
N TYR A 149 -15.40 -16.01 11.92
CA TYR A 149 -16.13 -16.09 10.64
C TYR A 149 -16.87 -17.42 10.47
N PRO A 150 -17.81 -17.79 11.37
CA PRO A 150 -18.37 -19.14 11.42
C PRO A 150 -19.18 -19.55 10.19
N ASN A 151 -19.66 -18.58 9.41
CA ASN A 151 -20.51 -18.82 8.23
C ASN A 151 -19.82 -18.52 6.89
N TYR A 152 -18.51 -18.16 6.94
CA TYR A 152 -17.79 -17.79 5.73
C TYR A 152 -17.28 -19.01 4.99
N TYR A 153 -17.36 -18.96 3.67
CA TYR A 153 -16.69 -19.92 2.80
C TYR A 153 -15.18 -19.60 2.78
N ILE A 154 -14.37 -20.62 3.09
CA ILE A 154 -12.91 -20.48 3.08
C ILE A 154 -12.35 -21.18 1.86
N ASN A 155 -11.73 -20.40 0.98
CA ASN A 155 -11.02 -20.86 -0.21
C ASN A 155 -9.51 -20.84 0.06
N ASN A 156 -8.83 -21.98 -0.22
CA ASN A 156 -7.37 -22.15 0.00
C ASN A 156 -6.67 -22.33 -1.34
#